data_71c65ea8111a3f496890e0f3e0a754b8
#
_entry.id   71c65ea8111a3f496890e0f3e0a754b8
#
_cell.length_a   1.000
_cell.length_b   1.000
_cell.length_c   1.000
_cell.angle_alpha   90.00
_cell.angle_beta   90.00
_cell.angle_gamma   90.00
#
_symmetry.space_group_name_H-M   'P 1'
#
loop_
_entity.id
_entity.type
_entity.pdbx_description
1 polymer ?
#
loop_
_entity_poly.entity_id
_entity_poly.type
_entity_poly.pdbx_seq_one_letter_code
_entity_poly.pdbx_strand_id
1 'polypeptide(L)'
;MKLAFFDAKPYDRPGFDAHAAGTGLEIRYFETKLGEDTVQLARGFDGVCVFVNDTVNAKVADELYRLGVRVIVLRCAGFNNVDTRACRGRLRIFRVPAYSPYAVAEHAMALLLTVNRHTHKAYIRTRDFNFSLSGLTGFDLHGKTAGVVGTGKIGRVFAEICRGFGMRVLAYDKFPDPGSGLCYAALPELFHQADVISLHCPLTDETRHMIDAAAIAGMKPGVVIVNTSRGALVDTEALIEGLRSRKIGAACLDVYEEEAELFYEDRSEAIIEDDTLVRLIAMPNVIVSSHQAFLTKEALNNIAAVTVDNLLKFGRGEPSPDTEVCAPKEQDQRRS
;
A
#
# COMPACT_ATOMS: atom_id res chain seq x y z
N MET A 1 5.14 19.28 23.36
CA MET A 1 4.07 18.31 23.04
C MET A 1 4.65 16.92 23.14
N LYS A 2 3.92 15.98 23.75
CA LYS A 2 4.36 14.59 23.91
C LYS A 2 3.57 13.67 22.98
N LEU A 3 4.26 12.83 22.20
CA LEU A 3 3.70 11.91 21.24
C LEU A 3 3.98 10.45 21.64
N ALA A 4 2.95 9.65 21.77
CA ALA A 4 3.06 8.18 21.84
C ALA A 4 3.08 7.60 20.43
N PHE A 5 4.18 7.00 20.04
CA PHE A 5 4.37 6.42 18.72
C PHE A 5 4.23 4.90 18.79
N PHE A 6 3.11 4.38 18.30
CA PHE A 6 2.80 2.95 18.36
C PHE A 6 3.29 2.18 17.13
N ASP A 7 3.43 0.87 17.25
CA ASP A 7 3.94 -0.06 16.24
C ASP A 7 5.25 0.44 15.61
N ALA A 8 6.14 1.00 16.44
CA ALA A 8 7.39 1.61 16.01
C ALA A 8 8.34 0.56 15.45
N LYS A 9 8.82 0.76 14.24
CA LYS A 9 9.84 -0.08 13.60
C LYS A 9 11.21 0.62 13.63
N PRO A 10 12.33 -0.12 13.57
CA PRO A 10 13.66 0.50 13.60
C PRO A 10 13.91 1.55 12.51
N TYR A 11 13.27 1.40 11.35
CA TYR A 11 13.42 2.33 10.23
C TYR A 11 12.65 3.65 10.41
N ASP A 12 11.71 3.74 11.34
CA ASP A 12 10.96 4.97 11.62
C ASP A 12 11.83 6.00 12.37
N ARG A 13 12.56 5.53 13.40
CA ARG A 13 13.24 6.39 14.38
C ARG A 13 14.15 7.46 13.76
N PRO A 14 15.07 7.13 12.81
CA PRO A 14 16.03 8.14 12.31
C PRO A 14 15.36 9.35 11.68
N GLY A 15 14.29 9.15 10.89
CA GLY A 15 13.56 10.25 10.25
C GLY A 15 12.79 11.08 11.26
N PHE A 16 12.04 10.44 12.15
CA PHE A 16 11.23 11.15 13.14
C PHE A 16 12.10 11.91 14.16
N ASP A 17 13.18 11.31 14.65
CA ASP A 17 14.11 11.98 15.58
C ASP A 17 14.77 13.20 14.92
N ALA A 18 15.18 13.09 13.65
CA ALA A 18 15.78 14.20 12.91
C ALA A 18 14.80 15.38 12.73
N HIS A 19 13.54 15.11 12.35
CA HIS A 19 12.54 16.15 12.14
C HIS A 19 11.96 16.70 13.44
N ALA A 20 11.96 15.95 14.55
CA ALA A 20 11.52 16.41 15.86
C ALA A 20 12.59 17.25 16.59
N ALA A 21 13.87 17.14 16.21
CA ALA A 21 14.97 17.81 16.87
C ALA A 21 14.77 19.34 16.89
N GLY A 22 14.90 19.96 18.08
CA GLY A 22 14.76 21.40 18.25
C GLY A 22 13.32 21.94 18.19
N THR A 23 12.31 21.10 17.97
CA THR A 23 10.90 21.54 17.84
C THR A 23 10.12 21.55 19.16
N GLY A 24 10.64 20.94 20.21
CA GLY A 24 9.92 20.72 21.47
C GLY A 24 8.92 19.56 21.43
N LEU A 25 8.93 18.76 20.37
CA LEU A 25 8.19 17.50 20.26
C LEU A 25 8.98 16.39 20.95
N GLU A 26 8.41 15.76 21.96
CA GLU A 26 8.96 14.60 22.64
C GLU A 26 8.27 13.34 22.15
N ILE A 27 9.01 12.42 21.51
CA ILE A 27 8.47 11.18 20.97
C ILE A 27 8.87 10.01 21.87
N ARG A 28 7.89 9.23 22.30
CA ARG A 28 8.13 7.94 22.95
C ARG A 28 7.67 6.81 22.05
N TYR A 29 8.58 5.94 21.68
CA TYR A 29 8.34 4.82 20.79
C TYR A 29 7.90 3.58 21.56
N PHE A 30 6.79 2.97 21.10
CA PHE A 30 6.28 1.69 21.56
C PHE A 30 6.26 0.71 20.38
N GLU A 31 6.87 -0.46 20.54
CA GLU A 31 6.88 -1.51 19.52
C GLU A 31 5.54 -2.24 19.45
N THR A 32 4.71 -2.13 20.48
CA THR A 32 3.36 -2.69 20.51
C THR A 32 2.40 -1.84 19.67
N LYS A 33 1.40 -2.52 19.09
CA LYS A 33 0.30 -1.89 18.35
C LYS A 33 -0.67 -1.19 19.30
N LEU A 34 -1.30 -0.12 18.82
CA LEU A 34 -2.41 0.51 19.50
C LEU A 34 -3.69 -0.32 19.31
N GLY A 35 -4.35 -0.62 20.40
CA GLY A 35 -5.62 -1.34 20.45
C GLY A 35 -6.29 -1.19 21.81
N GLU A 36 -7.40 -1.90 22.02
CA GLU A 36 -8.17 -1.83 23.27
C GLU A 36 -7.30 -2.17 24.51
N ASP A 37 -6.41 -3.17 24.37
CA ASP A 37 -5.57 -3.63 25.49
C ASP A 37 -4.35 -2.73 25.75
N THR A 38 -3.93 -1.94 24.79
CA THR A 38 -2.69 -1.15 24.85
C THR A 38 -2.93 0.35 24.93
N VAL A 39 -4.16 0.83 24.76
CA VAL A 39 -4.51 2.27 24.74
C VAL A 39 -4.09 3.00 26.02
N GLN A 40 -3.99 2.31 27.16
CA GLN A 40 -3.53 2.89 28.42
C GLN A 40 -2.08 3.41 28.37
N LEU A 41 -1.25 2.93 27.45
CA LEU A 41 0.11 3.43 27.23
C LEU A 41 0.12 4.87 26.69
N ALA A 42 -1.00 5.36 26.16
CA ALA A 42 -1.15 6.75 25.73
C ALA A 42 -1.39 7.75 26.86
N ARG A 43 -1.46 7.29 28.13
CA ARG A 43 -1.67 8.17 29.29
C ARG A 43 -0.53 9.19 29.44
N GLY A 44 -0.89 10.47 29.51
CA GLY A 44 0.04 11.59 29.68
C GLY A 44 0.71 12.06 28.38
N PHE A 45 0.18 11.60 27.24
CA PHE A 45 0.57 12.09 25.92
C PHE A 45 -0.50 13.00 25.33
N ASP A 46 -0.08 13.97 24.52
CA ASP A 46 -0.97 14.92 23.84
C ASP A 46 -1.52 14.35 22.54
N GLY A 47 -0.75 13.45 21.90
CA GLY A 47 -1.08 12.81 20.64
C GLY A 47 -0.58 11.39 20.54
N VAL A 48 -1.13 10.66 19.56
CA VAL A 48 -0.67 9.31 19.16
C VAL A 48 -0.29 9.28 17.69
N CYS A 49 0.81 8.57 17.36
CA CYS A 49 1.17 8.22 16.00
C CYS A 49 0.85 6.75 15.78
N VAL A 50 0.12 6.45 14.70
CA VAL A 50 -0.36 5.11 14.38
C VAL A 50 0.00 4.70 12.96
N PHE A 51 0.01 3.39 12.70
CA PHE A 51 0.23 2.79 11.39
C PHE A 51 -0.98 1.94 10.97
N VAL A 52 -0.87 1.26 9.84
CA VAL A 52 -2.00 0.51 9.22
C VAL A 52 -2.52 -0.65 10.08
N ASN A 53 -1.66 -1.23 10.93
CA ASN A 53 -2.01 -2.37 11.79
C ASN A 53 -2.45 -1.95 13.21
N ASP A 54 -2.43 -0.65 13.52
CA ASP A 54 -3.04 -0.14 14.74
C ASP A 54 -4.56 -0.08 14.60
N THR A 55 -5.29 -0.19 15.70
CA THR A 55 -6.75 -0.13 15.70
C THR A 55 -7.23 1.06 16.53
N VAL A 56 -7.94 1.98 15.89
CA VAL A 56 -8.63 3.10 16.56
C VAL A 56 -10.13 2.98 16.30
N ASN A 57 -10.75 1.98 16.93
CA ASN A 57 -12.21 1.85 16.95
C ASN A 57 -12.86 2.83 17.93
N ALA A 58 -14.18 2.81 18.06
CA ALA A 58 -14.92 3.74 18.91
C ALA A 58 -14.45 3.67 20.39
N LYS A 59 -14.17 2.48 20.93
CA LYS A 59 -13.72 2.31 22.31
C LYS A 59 -12.32 2.90 22.53
N VAL A 60 -11.38 2.67 21.59
CA VAL A 60 -10.03 3.23 21.64
C VAL A 60 -10.09 4.75 21.50
N ALA A 61 -10.91 5.28 20.60
CA ALA A 61 -11.09 6.74 20.44
C ALA A 61 -11.65 7.40 21.70
N ASP A 62 -12.66 6.78 22.37
CA ASP A 62 -13.21 7.26 23.63
C ASP A 62 -12.15 7.27 24.73
N GLU A 63 -11.38 6.20 24.82
CA GLU A 63 -10.34 6.08 25.85
C GLU A 63 -9.19 7.06 25.61
N LEU A 64 -8.69 7.22 24.37
CA LEU A 64 -7.69 8.21 24.02
C LEU A 64 -8.13 9.62 24.43
N TYR A 65 -9.39 10.00 24.12
CA TYR A 65 -9.92 11.30 24.52
C TYR A 65 -9.99 11.45 26.06
N ARG A 66 -10.41 10.42 26.79
CA ARG A 66 -10.45 10.38 28.26
C ARG A 66 -9.06 10.52 28.89
N LEU A 67 -8.03 9.94 28.26
CA LEU A 67 -6.63 10.04 28.69
C LEU A 67 -5.99 11.40 28.43
N GLY A 68 -6.67 12.31 27.71
CA GLY A 68 -6.17 13.64 27.40
C GLY A 68 -5.56 13.78 26.00
N VAL A 69 -5.52 12.72 25.19
CA VAL A 69 -5.08 12.79 23.80
C VAL A 69 -6.04 13.66 22.99
N ARG A 70 -5.52 14.46 22.05
CA ARG A 70 -6.31 15.37 21.22
C ARG A 70 -5.99 15.26 19.73
N VAL A 71 -4.93 14.56 19.36
CA VAL A 71 -4.49 14.39 17.99
C VAL A 71 -4.05 12.95 17.70
N ILE A 72 -4.48 12.45 16.55
CA ILE A 72 -4.03 11.20 15.96
C ILE A 72 -3.31 11.55 14.65
N VAL A 73 -2.08 11.10 14.48
CA VAL A 73 -1.35 11.21 13.22
C VAL A 73 -1.09 9.81 12.65
N LEU A 74 -1.48 9.60 11.40
CA LEU A 74 -1.16 8.38 10.68
C LEU A 74 0.10 8.62 9.85
N ARG A 75 1.11 7.77 10.02
CA ARG A 75 2.32 7.77 9.19
C ARG A 75 2.14 7.03 7.86
N CYS A 76 0.93 7.07 7.31
CA CYS A 76 0.54 6.43 6.05
C CYS A 76 -0.59 7.21 5.36
N ALA A 77 -0.92 6.82 4.13
CA ALA A 77 -1.99 7.46 3.36
C ALA A 77 -3.38 6.90 3.71
N GLY A 78 -3.47 5.58 3.98
CA GLY A 78 -4.70 4.91 4.38
C GLY A 78 -5.10 5.24 5.82
N PHE A 79 -6.40 5.25 6.12
CA PHE A 79 -6.94 5.51 7.46
C PHE A 79 -8.15 4.62 7.79
N ASN A 80 -8.28 3.48 7.11
CA ASN A 80 -9.42 2.56 7.30
C ASN A 80 -9.46 1.94 8.70
N ASN A 81 -8.33 1.91 9.39
CA ASN A 81 -8.15 1.43 10.75
C ASN A 81 -8.57 2.45 11.83
N VAL A 82 -9.05 3.64 11.44
CA VAL A 82 -9.51 4.69 12.36
C VAL A 82 -11.00 4.95 12.15
N ASP A 83 -11.79 4.78 13.22
CA ASP A 83 -13.20 5.21 13.25
C ASP A 83 -13.29 6.74 13.32
N THR A 84 -13.33 7.36 12.13
CA THR A 84 -13.39 8.82 11.99
C THR A 84 -14.67 9.42 12.56
N ARG A 85 -15.78 8.65 12.62
CA ARG A 85 -17.06 9.09 13.21
C ARG A 85 -16.95 9.20 14.73
N ALA A 86 -16.34 8.19 15.35
CA ALA A 86 -16.09 8.20 16.80
C ALA A 86 -15.13 9.32 17.22
N CYS A 87 -14.19 9.70 16.38
CA CYS A 87 -13.24 10.79 16.65
C CYS A 87 -13.82 12.20 16.49
N ARG A 88 -14.96 12.35 15.80
CA ARG A 88 -15.53 13.65 15.41
C ARG A 88 -15.72 14.60 16.59
N GLY A 89 -15.22 15.86 16.41
CA GLY A 89 -15.34 16.93 17.40
C GLY A 89 -14.51 16.76 18.68
N ARG A 90 -13.75 15.64 18.79
CA ARG A 90 -12.94 15.29 19.96
C ARG A 90 -11.46 15.12 19.67
N LEU A 91 -11.14 14.40 18.60
CA LEU A 91 -9.79 14.08 18.16
C LEU A 91 -9.58 14.60 16.75
N ARG A 92 -8.53 15.36 16.51
CA ARG A 92 -8.11 15.72 15.16
C ARG A 92 -7.27 14.57 14.58
N ILE A 93 -7.50 14.27 13.31
CA ILE A 93 -6.82 13.16 12.62
C ILE A 93 -6.07 13.74 11.44
N PHE A 94 -4.79 13.41 11.34
CA PHE A 94 -3.94 13.77 10.20
C PHE A 94 -3.31 12.52 9.60
N ARG A 95 -3.03 12.58 8.31
CA ARG A 95 -2.38 11.50 7.57
C ARG A 95 -1.28 12.03 6.67
N VAL A 96 -0.52 11.13 6.07
CA VAL A 96 0.44 11.45 5.01
C VAL A 96 -0.17 11.06 3.68
N PRO A 97 -0.79 11.98 2.92
CA PRO A 97 -1.56 11.65 1.72
C PRO A 97 -0.68 11.18 0.56
N ALA A 98 0.59 11.57 0.54
CA ALA A 98 1.58 11.14 -0.44
C ALA A 98 2.99 11.26 0.16
N TYR A 99 3.86 10.31 -0.15
CA TYR A 99 5.24 10.30 0.35
C TYR A 99 6.27 10.17 -0.78
N SER A 100 6.19 9.14 -1.66
CA SER A 100 7.00 8.99 -2.85
C SER A 100 6.27 8.13 -3.88
N PRO A 101 5.77 8.72 -4.97
CA PRO A 101 5.18 7.93 -6.05
C PRO A 101 6.23 7.07 -6.77
N TYR A 102 7.49 7.50 -6.76
CA TYR A 102 8.61 6.77 -7.36
C TYR A 102 8.87 5.46 -6.61
N ALA A 103 8.90 5.47 -5.27
CA ALA A 103 9.13 4.27 -4.46
C ALA A 103 8.20 3.12 -4.86
N VAL A 104 6.90 3.40 -4.93
CA VAL A 104 5.88 2.38 -5.25
C VAL A 104 5.96 1.94 -6.71
N ALA A 105 6.14 2.88 -7.64
CA ALA A 105 6.23 2.56 -9.07
C ALA A 105 7.50 1.75 -9.41
N GLU A 106 8.64 2.12 -8.83
CA GLU A 106 9.90 1.40 -8.99
C GLU A 106 9.83 0.00 -8.37
N HIS A 107 9.19 -0.14 -7.20
CA HIS A 107 8.97 -1.45 -6.58
C HIS A 107 8.09 -2.35 -7.44
N ALA A 108 6.98 -1.82 -8.01
CA ALA A 108 6.13 -2.54 -8.94
C ALA A 108 6.93 -3.07 -10.16
N MET A 109 7.80 -2.24 -10.73
CA MET A 109 8.68 -2.64 -11.83
C MET A 109 9.74 -3.66 -11.36
N ALA A 110 10.31 -3.50 -10.16
CA ALA A 110 11.28 -4.45 -9.60
C ALA A 110 10.66 -5.84 -9.43
N LEU A 111 9.42 -5.93 -8.92
CA LEU A 111 8.70 -7.20 -8.81
C LEU A 111 8.43 -7.81 -10.19
N LEU A 112 7.99 -6.99 -11.17
CA LEU A 112 7.76 -7.42 -12.54
C LEU A 112 9.04 -7.99 -13.18
N LEU A 113 10.15 -7.29 -13.07
CA LEU A 113 11.44 -7.76 -13.59
C LEU A 113 11.91 -9.03 -12.87
N THR A 114 11.69 -9.12 -11.58
CA THR A 114 12.10 -10.28 -10.76
C THR A 114 11.32 -11.53 -11.15
N VAL A 115 9.99 -11.44 -11.30
CA VAL A 115 9.17 -12.60 -11.69
C VAL A 115 9.43 -13.00 -13.14
N ASN A 116 9.57 -12.04 -14.06
CA ASN A 116 9.82 -12.29 -15.46
C ASN A 116 11.20 -12.91 -15.71
N ARG A 117 12.26 -12.34 -15.11
CA ARG A 117 13.64 -12.78 -15.34
C ARG A 117 14.11 -13.83 -14.33
N HIS A 118 13.25 -14.24 -13.40
CA HIS A 118 13.52 -15.26 -12.36
C HIS A 118 14.79 -14.96 -11.54
N THR A 119 15.14 -13.69 -11.34
CA THR A 119 16.40 -13.27 -10.71
C THR A 119 16.56 -13.80 -9.29
N HIS A 120 15.46 -13.86 -8.52
CA HIS A 120 15.42 -14.44 -7.18
C HIS A 120 15.79 -15.94 -7.18
N LYS A 121 15.28 -16.72 -8.16
CA LYS A 121 15.60 -18.14 -8.29
C LYS A 121 17.04 -18.34 -8.76
N ALA A 122 17.50 -17.54 -9.74
CA ALA A 122 18.87 -17.60 -10.24
C ALA A 122 19.86 -17.30 -9.10
N TYR A 123 19.58 -16.27 -8.27
CA TYR A 123 20.41 -15.93 -7.12
C TYR A 123 20.53 -17.09 -6.11
N ILE A 124 19.40 -17.71 -5.73
CA ILE A 124 19.41 -18.85 -4.79
C ILE A 124 20.20 -20.02 -5.39
N ARG A 125 19.95 -20.39 -6.67
CA ARG A 125 20.64 -21.51 -7.33
C ARG A 125 22.16 -21.33 -7.40
N THR A 126 22.62 -20.13 -7.74
CA THR A 126 24.07 -19.88 -7.86
C THR A 126 24.78 -19.94 -6.50
N ARG A 127 24.10 -19.64 -5.40
CA ARG A 127 24.64 -19.85 -4.04
C ARG A 127 24.86 -21.33 -3.71
N ASP A 128 24.05 -22.21 -4.32
CA ASP A 128 24.18 -23.67 -4.19
C ASP A 128 25.00 -24.28 -5.34
N PHE A 129 25.82 -23.47 -6.04
CA PHE A 129 26.65 -23.86 -7.19
C PHE A 129 25.86 -24.51 -8.33
N ASN A 130 24.55 -24.30 -8.42
CA ASN A 130 23.72 -24.73 -9.54
C ASN A 130 23.63 -23.63 -10.61
N PHE A 131 24.40 -23.77 -11.67
CA PHE A 131 24.49 -22.82 -12.80
C PHE A 131 23.56 -23.18 -13.98
N SER A 132 22.63 -24.11 -13.81
CA SER A 132 21.67 -24.49 -14.85
C SER A 132 20.72 -23.33 -15.16
N LEU A 133 20.50 -23.05 -16.44
CA LEU A 133 19.55 -22.07 -16.94
C LEU A 133 18.14 -22.63 -17.13
N SER A 134 17.93 -23.92 -16.92
CA SER A 134 16.64 -24.59 -17.10
C SER A 134 15.55 -23.93 -16.23
N GLY A 135 14.44 -23.53 -16.87
CA GLY A 135 13.29 -22.89 -16.19
C GLY A 135 13.54 -21.44 -15.78
N LEU A 136 14.58 -20.77 -16.28
CA LEU A 136 14.85 -19.33 -16.04
C LEU A 136 14.53 -18.47 -17.28
N THR A 137 13.87 -19.02 -18.30
CA THR A 137 13.52 -18.27 -19.51
C THR A 137 12.43 -17.25 -19.20
N GLY A 138 12.74 -15.96 -19.43
CA GLY A 138 11.80 -14.86 -19.39
C GLY A 138 11.40 -14.37 -20.79
N PHE A 139 10.74 -13.21 -20.85
CA PHE A 139 10.39 -12.53 -22.08
C PHE A 139 10.86 -11.06 -22.08
N ASP A 140 10.99 -10.46 -23.25
CA ASP A 140 11.31 -9.05 -23.35
C ASP A 140 10.08 -8.18 -23.08
N LEU A 141 10.22 -7.13 -22.28
CA LEU A 141 9.18 -6.12 -22.07
C LEU A 141 9.03 -5.20 -23.29
N HIS A 142 10.11 -5.00 -24.05
CA HIS A 142 10.09 -4.19 -25.26
C HIS A 142 9.03 -4.70 -26.25
N GLY A 143 8.22 -3.78 -26.77
CA GLY A 143 7.13 -4.11 -27.69
C GLY A 143 5.87 -4.71 -27.06
N LYS A 144 5.89 -5.02 -25.76
CA LYS A 144 4.72 -5.49 -25.00
C LYS A 144 3.80 -4.34 -24.61
N THR A 145 2.58 -4.65 -24.23
CA THR A 145 1.59 -3.68 -23.76
C THR A 145 1.45 -3.73 -22.24
N ALA A 146 1.69 -2.60 -21.57
CA ALA A 146 1.38 -2.40 -20.16
C ALA A 146 -0.01 -1.77 -20.02
N GLY A 147 -0.90 -2.39 -19.29
CA GLY A 147 -2.17 -1.86 -18.83
C GLY A 147 -1.99 -1.22 -17.46
N VAL A 148 -2.18 0.08 -17.33
CA VAL A 148 -2.06 0.85 -16.08
C VAL A 148 -3.45 1.22 -15.60
N VAL A 149 -3.89 0.63 -14.49
CA VAL A 149 -5.21 0.89 -13.90
C VAL A 149 -5.06 1.85 -12.72
N GLY A 150 -5.55 3.06 -12.88
CA GLY A 150 -5.31 4.20 -12.00
C GLY A 150 -4.14 5.05 -12.47
N THR A 151 -4.43 6.30 -12.90
CA THR A 151 -3.44 7.24 -13.45
C THR A 151 -3.17 8.42 -12.53
N GLY A 152 -3.24 8.19 -11.23
CA GLY A 152 -2.75 9.09 -10.21
C GLY A 152 -1.23 9.26 -10.27
N LYS A 153 -0.63 9.87 -9.24
CA LYS A 153 0.82 10.14 -9.20
C LYS A 153 1.66 8.87 -9.44
N ILE A 154 1.31 7.74 -8.80
CA ILE A 154 2.05 6.48 -8.90
C ILE A 154 1.89 5.86 -10.29
N GLY A 155 0.65 5.72 -10.79
CA GLY A 155 0.39 5.10 -12.08
C GLY A 155 1.03 5.85 -13.26
N ARG A 156 1.14 7.19 -13.18
CA ARG A 156 1.86 7.98 -14.21
C ARG A 156 3.35 7.67 -14.19
N VAL A 157 3.99 7.62 -13.02
CA VAL A 157 5.41 7.25 -12.92
C VAL A 157 5.63 5.83 -13.44
N PHE A 158 4.76 4.87 -13.08
CA PHE A 158 4.88 3.50 -13.60
C PHE A 158 4.71 3.45 -15.12
N ALA A 159 3.78 4.24 -15.70
CA ALA A 159 3.60 4.36 -17.14
C ALA A 159 4.87 4.91 -17.83
N GLU A 160 5.53 5.91 -17.25
CA GLU A 160 6.80 6.44 -17.74
C GLU A 160 7.92 5.40 -17.71
N ILE A 161 8.04 4.65 -16.60
CA ILE A 161 9.00 3.55 -16.51
C ILE A 161 8.74 2.50 -17.61
N CYS A 162 7.47 2.11 -17.82
CA CYS A 162 7.10 1.17 -18.89
C CYS A 162 7.49 1.70 -20.29
N ARG A 163 7.27 2.98 -20.55
CA ARG A 163 7.71 3.62 -21.81
C ARG A 163 9.22 3.57 -21.96
N GLY A 164 9.98 3.78 -20.88
CA GLY A 164 11.44 3.63 -20.86
C GLY A 164 11.92 2.22 -21.24
N PHE A 165 11.12 1.18 -20.98
CA PHE A 165 11.35 -0.19 -21.44
C PHE A 165 10.87 -0.44 -22.88
N GLY A 166 10.38 0.57 -23.61
CA GLY A 166 9.85 0.43 -24.96
C GLY A 166 8.50 -0.29 -25.01
N MET A 167 7.73 -0.29 -23.92
CA MET A 167 6.37 -0.84 -23.90
C MET A 167 5.35 0.15 -24.45
N ARG A 168 4.30 -0.34 -25.08
CA ARG A 168 3.08 0.42 -25.31
C ARG A 168 2.29 0.52 -24.01
N VAL A 169 1.84 1.71 -23.63
CA VAL A 169 1.05 1.93 -22.42
C VAL A 169 -0.40 2.20 -22.79
N LEU A 170 -1.32 1.37 -22.26
CA LEU A 170 -2.75 1.63 -22.20
C LEU A 170 -3.11 1.98 -20.76
N ALA A 171 -3.94 2.99 -20.58
CA ALA A 171 -4.33 3.48 -19.25
C ALA A 171 -5.84 3.39 -19.06
N TYR A 172 -6.25 3.17 -17.83
CA TYR A 172 -7.62 3.32 -17.38
C TYR A 172 -7.67 4.13 -16.09
N ASP A 173 -8.58 5.07 -16.03
CA ASP A 173 -8.91 5.81 -14.82
C ASP A 173 -10.40 6.16 -14.82
N LYS A 174 -11.03 6.23 -13.65
CA LYS A 174 -12.42 6.71 -13.52
C LYS A 174 -12.54 8.18 -13.96
N PHE A 175 -11.46 8.96 -13.76
CA PHE A 175 -11.34 10.37 -14.10
C PHE A 175 -10.12 10.58 -14.99
N PRO A 176 -10.19 10.21 -16.29
CA PRO A 176 -9.05 10.32 -17.20
C PRO A 176 -8.64 11.77 -17.37
N ASP A 177 -7.32 12.02 -17.40
CA ASP A 177 -6.76 13.34 -17.67
C ASP A 177 -6.26 13.41 -19.14
N PRO A 178 -6.96 14.11 -20.03
CA PRO A 178 -6.56 14.25 -21.43
C PRO A 178 -5.17 14.90 -21.61
N GLY A 179 -4.76 15.72 -20.61
CA GLY A 179 -3.44 16.39 -20.64
C GLY A 179 -2.27 15.49 -20.24
N SER A 180 -2.53 14.28 -19.77
CA SER A 180 -1.49 13.35 -19.27
C SER A 180 -0.60 12.75 -20.37
N GLY A 181 -1.01 12.82 -21.64
CA GLY A 181 -0.34 12.14 -22.75
C GLY A 181 -0.43 10.63 -22.71
N LEU A 182 -1.35 10.06 -21.88
CA LEU A 182 -1.62 8.62 -21.82
C LEU A 182 -2.73 8.24 -22.82
N CYS A 183 -2.63 7.04 -23.40
CA CYS A 183 -3.68 6.46 -24.22
C CYS A 183 -4.69 5.76 -23.33
N TYR A 184 -5.85 6.37 -23.11
CA TYR A 184 -6.92 5.79 -22.29
C TYR A 184 -7.77 4.82 -23.10
N ALA A 185 -8.16 3.74 -22.46
CA ALA A 185 -9.07 2.71 -22.98
C ALA A 185 -10.11 2.32 -21.92
N ALA A 186 -11.21 1.72 -22.35
CA ALA A 186 -12.15 1.08 -21.44
C ALA A 186 -11.48 -0.12 -20.75
N LEU A 187 -11.87 -0.42 -19.51
CA LEU A 187 -11.24 -1.47 -18.71
C LEU A 187 -11.24 -2.85 -19.39
N PRO A 188 -12.35 -3.34 -20.04
CA PRO A 188 -12.34 -4.59 -20.76
C PRO A 188 -11.37 -4.59 -21.96
N GLU A 189 -11.23 -3.47 -22.65
CA GLU A 189 -10.29 -3.31 -23.75
C GLU A 189 -8.85 -3.38 -23.28
N LEU A 190 -8.53 -2.68 -22.16
CA LEU A 190 -7.22 -2.73 -21.54
C LEU A 190 -6.87 -4.17 -21.16
N PHE A 191 -7.79 -4.90 -20.50
CA PHE A 191 -7.58 -6.29 -20.11
C PHE A 191 -7.30 -7.19 -21.32
N HIS A 192 -8.04 -7.01 -22.41
CA HIS A 192 -7.87 -7.80 -23.62
C HIS A 192 -6.52 -7.55 -24.32
N GLN A 193 -5.98 -6.33 -24.24
CA GLN A 193 -4.77 -5.93 -24.98
C GLN A 193 -3.48 -6.00 -24.17
N ALA A 194 -3.54 -6.00 -22.83
CA ALA A 194 -2.37 -5.92 -21.98
C ALA A 194 -1.63 -7.26 -21.85
N ASP A 195 -0.31 -7.21 -21.89
CA ASP A 195 0.59 -8.31 -21.54
C ASP A 195 0.97 -8.26 -20.06
N VAL A 196 0.96 -7.04 -19.47
CA VAL A 196 1.17 -6.76 -18.04
C VAL A 196 0.07 -5.82 -17.60
N ILE A 197 -0.58 -6.09 -16.47
CA ILE A 197 -1.59 -5.22 -15.85
C ILE A 197 -1.10 -4.82 -14.47
N SER A 198 -0.99 -3.50 -14.22
CA SER A 198 -0.54 -2.97 -12.95
C SER A 198 -1.62 -2.08 -12.31
N LEU A 199 -1.92 -2.35 -11.04
CA LEU A 199 -3.00 -1.71 -10.29
C LEU A 199 -2.45 -0.59 -9.41
N HIS A 200 -2.95 0.63 -9.63
CA HIS A 200 -2.58 1.86 -8.91
C HIS A 200 -3.80 2.69 -8.53
N CYS A 201 -4.98 2.06 -8.51
CA CYS A 201 -6.25 2.70 -8.11
C CYS A 201 -6.56 2.44 -6.62
N PRO A 202 -7.38 3.28 -5.97
CA PRO A 202 -7.84 3.04 -4.60
C PRO A 202 -8.84 1.87 -4.54
N LEU A 203 -8.94 1.25 -3.38
CA LEU A 203 -10.01 0.31 -3.07
C LEU A 203 -11.30 1.08 -2.72
N THR A 204 -12.35 0.82 -3.45
CA THR A 204 -13.71 1.32 -3.25
C THR A 204 -14.69 0.17 -3.49
N ASP A 205 -15.97 0.37 -3.22
CA ASP A 205 -17.00 -0.63 -3.53
C ASP A 205 -17.01 -1.00 -5.03
N GLU A 206 -16.71 -0.03 -5.91
CA GLU A 206 -16.67 -0.25 -7.37
C GLU A 206 -15.39 -0.98 -7.84
N THR A 207 -14.28 -0.85 -7.13
CA THR A 207 -12.99 -1.46 -7.51
C THR A 207 -12.68 -2.72 -6.75
N ARG A 208 -13.48 -3.05 -5.73
CA ARG A 208 -13.34 -4.32 -5.00
C ARG A 208 -13.51 -5.48 -5.98
N HIS A 209 -12.53 -6.40 -5.96
CA HIS A 209 -12.48 -7.57 -6.84
C HIS A 209 -12.64 -7.21 -8.34
N MET A 210 -12.11 -6.04 -8.76
CA MET A 210 -12.12 -5.67 -10.18
C MET A 210 -11.33 -6.63 -11.06
N ILE A 211 -10.42 -7.40 -10.49
CA ILE A 211 -9.75 -8.55 -11.10
C ILE A 211 -10.40 -9.81 -10.54
N ASP A 212 -11.54 -10.16 -11.09
CA ASP A 212 -12.31 -11.37 -10.80
C ASP A 212 -12.15 -12.43 -11.90
N ALA A 213 -12.85 -13.55 -11.78
CA ALA A 213 -12.81 -14.64 -12.77
C ALA A 213 -13.26 -14.20 -14.17
N ALA A 214 -14.25 -13.29 -14.27
CA ALA A 214 -14.75 -12.80 -15.55
C ALA A 214 -13.73 -11.87 -16.22
N ALA A 215 -13.12 -10.97 -15.44
CA ALA A 215 -12.04 -10.11 -15.91
C ALA A 215 -10.85 -10.95 -16.40
N ILE A 216 -10.42 -11.95 -15.62
CA ILE A 216 -9.31 -12.85 -15.96
C ILE A 216 -9.62 -13.61 -17.25
N ALA A 217 -10.85 -14.09 -17.44
CA ALA A 217 -11.24 -14.78 -18.67
C ALA A 217 -11.06 -13.89 -19.93
N GLY A 218 -11.30 -12.58 -19.82
CA GLY A 218 -11.12 -11.60 -20.90
C GLY A 218 -9.67 -11.20 -21.19
N MET A 219 -8.72 -11.52 -20.31
CA MET A 219 -7.30 -11.15 -20.48
C MET A 219 -6.57 -12.01 -21.50
N LYS A 220 -5.38 -11.59 -21.90
CA LYS A 220 -4.48 -12.44 -22.72
C LYS A 220 -4.02 -13.66 -21.91
N PRO A 221 -3.88 -14.85 -22.54
CA PRO A 221 -3.16 -15.96 -21.93
C PRO A 221 -1.72 -15.55 -21.58
N GLY A 222 -1.29 -15.87 -20.36
CA GLY A 222 0.05 -15.56 -19.88
C GLY A 222 0.25 -14.13 -19.38
N VAL A 223 -0.82 -13.35 -19.20
CA VAL A 223 -0.75 -11.99 -18.63
C VAL A 223 -0.07 -11.99 -17.27
N VAL A 224 0.67 -10.91 -16.96
CA VAL A 224 1.27 -10.70 -15.64
C VAL A 224 0.44 -9.66 -14.88
N ILE A 225 0.05 -9.99 -13.65
CA ILE A 225 -0.66 -9.08 -12.75
C ILE A 225 0.32 -8.50 -11.74
N VAL A 226 0.32 -7.17 -11.57
CA VAL A 226 1.12 -6.45 -10.57
C VAL A 226 0.17 -5.66 -9.68
N ASN A 227 0.20 -5.93 -8.37
CA ASN A 227 -0.61 -5.22 -7.39
C ASN A 227 0.26 -4.70 -6.23
N THR A 228 0.52 -3.41 -6.23
CA THR A 228 1.18 -2.66 -5.16
C THR A 228 0.25 -1.62 -4.54
N SER A 229 -1.07 -1.82 -4.65
CA SER A 229 -2.09 -0.87 -4.20
C SER A 229 -2.87 -1.39 -3.00
N ARG A 230 -3.89 -2.24 -3.22
CA ARG A 230 -4.70 -2.88 -2.17
C ARG A 230 -5.02 -4.32 -2.56
N GLY A 231 -4.91 -5.25 -1.61
CA GLY A 231 -5.15 -6.68 -1.86
C GLY A 231 -6.52 -6.96 -2.45
N ALA A 232 -7.57 -6.43 -1.86
CA ALA A 232 -8.96 -6.66 -2.26
C ALA A 232 -9.37 -6.04 -3.62
N LEU A 233 -8.44 -5.46 -4.40
CA LEU A 233 -8.67 -5.17 -5.83
C LEU A 233 -8.70 -6.45 -6.67
N VAL A 234 -8.12 -7.52 -6.16
CA VAL A 234 -8.01 -8.82 -6.81
C VAL A 234 -8.77 -9.85 -5.98
N ASP A 235 -9.66 -10.60 -6.61
CA ASP A 235 -10.24 -11.79 -6.03
C ASP A 235 -9.14 -12.86 -5.95
N THR A 236 -8.74 -13.21 -4.75
CA THR A 236 -7.59 -14.07 -4.51
C THR A 236 -7.79 -15.49 -5.03
N GLU A 237 -9.00 -16.07 -4.88
CA GLU A 237 -9.29 -17.42 -5.38
C GLU A 237 -9.33 -17.44 -6.92
N ALA A 238 -9.91 -16.42 -7.55
CA ALA A 238 -9.88 -16.28 -9.01
C ALA A 238 -8.45 -16.13 -9.55
N LEU A 239 -7.59 -15.38 -8.84
CA LEU A 239 -6.17 -15.25 -9.16
C LEU A 239 -5.46 -16.61 -9.11
N ILE A 240 -5.66 -17.37 -8.03
CA ILE A 240 -5.05 -18.71 -7.87
C ILE A 240 -5.46 -19.64 -9.00
N GLU A 241 -6.74 -19.68 -9.36
CA GLU A 241 -7.21 -20.53 -10.46
C GLU A 241 -6.64 -20.05 -11.81
N GLY A 242 -6.57 -18.74 -12.04
CA GLY A 242 -5.93 -18.14 -13.21
C GLY A 242 -4.45 -18.52 -13.34
N LEU A 243 -3.72 -18.54 -12.22
CA LEU A 243 -2.31 -18.96 -12.17
C LEU A 243 -2.14 -20.46 -12.44
N ARG A 244 -3.01 -21.30 -11.86
CA ARG A 244 -3.00 -22.77 -12.05
C ARG A 244 -3.29 -23.17 -13.48
N SER A 245 -4.28 -22.53 -14.10
CA SER A 245 -4.65 -22.77 -15.51
C SER A 245 -3.66 -22.11 -16.49
N ARG A 246 -2.68 -21.33 -16.01
CA ARG A 246 -1.75 -20.52 -16.80
C ARG A 246 -2.44 -19.45 -17.67
N LYS A 247 -3.67 -19.12 -17.38
CA LYS A 247 -4.32 -17.93 -17.94
C LYS A 247 -3.61 -16.67 -17.46
N ILE A 248 -3.22 -16.65 -16.19
CA ILE A 248 -2.28 -15.68 -15.62
C ILE A 248 -0.90 -16.33 -15.63
N GLY A 249 0.06 -15.70 -16.30
CA GLY A 249 1.44 -16.18 -16.41
C GLY A 249 2.22 -16.02 -15.10
N ALA A 250 2.02 -14.87 -14.42
CA ALA A 250 2.65 -14.58 -13.13
C ALA A 250 1.86 -13.54 -12.35
N ALA A 251 2.07 -13.49 -11.02
CA ALA A 251 1.57 -12.44 -10.14
C ALA A 251 2.69 -11.85 -9.29
N CYS A 252 2.68 -10.51 -9.17
CA CYS A 252 3.57 -9.69 -8.35
C CYS A 252 2.71 -8.95 -7.34
N LEU A 253 2.76 -9.34 -6.08
CA LEU A 253 1.88 -8.86 -5.04
C LEU A 253 2.70 -8.23 -3.90
N ASP A 254 2.56 -6.94 -3.68
CA ASP A 254 3.08 -6.27 -2.48
C ASP A 254 2.00 -6.18 -1.40
N VAL A 255 0.77 -6.49 -1.76
CA VAL A 255 -0.42 -6.42 -0.91
C VAL A 255 -1.23 -7.70 -1.04
N TYR A 256 -1.92 -8.06 0.05
CA TYR A 256 -2.79 -9.22 0.13
C TYR A 256 -4.13 -8.83 0.75
N GLU A 257 -5.20 -9.58 0.48
CA GLU A 257 -6.54 -9.20 0.93
C GLU A 257 -6.67 -9.23 2.46
N GLU A 258 -6.07 -10.21 3.12
CA GLU A 258 -6.10 -10.42 4.58
C GLU A 258 -4.73 -10.18 5.24
N GLU A 259 -3.99 -9.17 4.78
CA GLU A 259 -2.60 -8.89 5.21
C GLU A 259 -2.46 -8.44 6.68
N ALA A 260 -3.52 -7.94 7.31
CA ALA A 260 -3.45 -7.17 8.55
C ALA A 260 -2.80 -7.88 9.75
N GLU A 261 -2.90 -9.22 9.84
CA GLU A 261 -2.34 -9.99 10.95
C GLU A 261 -0.95 -10.59 10.65
N LEU A 262 -0.55 -10.57 9.39
CA LEU A 262 0.64 -11.27 8.92
C LEU A 262 1.76 -10.32 8.52
N PHE A 263 1.43 -9.26 7.79
CA PHE A 263 2.45 -8.36 7.25
C PHE A 263 3.07 -7.49 8.34
N TYR A 264 4.34 -7.15 8.16
CA TYR A 264 5.22 -6.42 9.08
C TYR A 264 5.64 -7.19 10.35
N GLU A 265 5.28 -8.48 10.48
CA GLU A 265 5.64 -9.32 11.61
C GLU A 265 6.57 -10.47 11.19
N ASP A 266 7.48 -10.86 12.06
CA ASP A 266 8.26 -12.09 11.88
C ASP A 266 7.40 -13.29 12.32
N ARG A 267 6.98 -14.08 11.35
CA ARG A 267 6.21 -15.31 11.54
C ARG A 267 6.99 -16.56 11.10
N SER A 268 8.31 -16.44 10.94
CA SER A 268 9.15 -17.54 10.41
C SER A 268 9.13 -18.81 11.28
N GLU A 269 8.85 -18.67 12.58
CA GLU A 269 8.73 -19.80 13.51
C GLU A 269 7.26 -20.17 13.84
N ALA A 270 6.29 -19.50 13.20
CA ALA A 270 4.87 -19.74 13.45
C ALA A 270 4.24 -20.58 12.34
N ILE A 271 3.19 -21.32 12.69
CA ILE A 271 2.32 -21.95 11.70
C ILE A 271 1.43 -20.87 11.10
N ILE A 272 1.47 -20.69 9.79
CA ILE A 272 0.59 -19.78 9.08
C ILE A 272 -0.73 -20.51 8.81
N GLU A 273 -1.81 -20.02 9.41
CA GLU A 273 -3.15 -20.63 9.30
C GLU A 273 -3.88 -20.20 7.99
N ASP A 274 -3.38 -19.17 7.31
CA ASP A 274 -3.93 -18.71 6.03
C ASP A 274 -3.44 -19.61 4.88
N ASP A 275 -4.19 -20.67 4.61
CA ASP A 275 -3.91 -21.62 3.53
C ASP A 275 -3.87 -20.96 2.14
N THR A 276 -4.63 -19.88 1.95
CA THR A 276 -4.70 -19.16 0.67
C THR A 276 -3.39 -18.41 0.40
N LEU A 277 -2.86 -17.70 1.40
CA LEU A 277 -1.57 -17.05 1.31
C LEU A 277 -0.43 -18.06 1.14
N VAL A 278 -0.45 -19.16 1.92
CA VAL A 278 0.55 -20.24 1.80
C VAL A 278 0.55 -20.83 0.39
N ARG A 279 -0.61 -21.07 -0.19
CA ARG A 279 -0.76 -21.53 -1.60
C ARG A 279 -0.17 -20.53 -2.59
N LEU A 280 -0.43 -19.22 -2.42
CA LEU A 280 0.12 -18.18 -3.29
C LEU A 280 1.65 -18.13 -3.21
N ILE A 281 2.21 -18.10 -2.00
CA ILE A 281 3.68 -18.03 -1.80
C ILE A 281 4.38 -19.27 -2.36
N ALA A 282 3.74 -20.44 -2.29
CA ALA A 282 4.28 -21.68 -2.82
C ALA A 282 4.28 -21.77 -4.36
N MET A 283 3.52 -20.91 -5.06
CA MET A 283 3.46 -20.94 -6.53
C MET A 283 4.76 -20.41 -7.15
N PRO A 284 5.34 -21.15 -8.13
CA PRO A 284 6.63 -20.78 -8.71
C PRO A 284 6.61 -19.52 -9.59
N ASN A 285 5.44 -19.04 -9.96
CA ASN A 285 5.17 -17.86 -10.79
C ASN A 285 4.53 -16.71 -10.00
N VAL A 286 4.65 -16.73 -8.67
CA VAL A 286 4.16 -15.68 -7.78
C VAL A 286 5.33 -15.11 -6.97
N ILE A 287 5.34 -13.80 -6.81
CA ILE A 287 6.18 -13.10 -5.84
C ILE A 287 5.26 -12.30 -4.93
N VAL A 288 5.41 -12.52 -3.63
CA VAL A 288 4.75 -11.73 -2.58
C VAL A 288 5.81 -10.98 -1.80
N SER A 289 5.61 -9.69 -1.59
CA SER A 289 6.35 -8.86 -0.63
C SER A 289 5.38 -8.29 0.41
N SER A 290 5.89 -7.89 1.55
CA SER A 290 5.09 -7.61 2.74
C SER A 290 4.70 -6.12 2.83
N HIS A 291 3.99 -5.60 1.82
CA HIS A 291 3.51 -4.21 1.73
C HIS A 291 4.66 -3.19 1.94
N GLN A 292 5.79 -3.44 1.26
CA GLN A 292 7.04 -2.69 1.43
C GLN A 292 7.33 -1.72 0.28
N ALA A 293 6.42 -1.57 -0.69
CA ALA A 293 6.65 -0.72 -1.86
C ALA A 293 6.96 0.74 -1.51
N PHE A 294 6.57 1.21 -0.32
CA PHE A 294 6.89 2.54 0.17
C PHE A 294 8.30 2.67 0.76
N LEU A 295 8.98 1.57 1.10
CA LEU A 295 10.14 1.54 2.00
C LEU A 295 11.42 2.02 1.28
N THR A 296 11.51 3.34 1.05
CA THR A 296 12.73 4.02 0.58
C THR A 296 13.11 5.14 1.54
N LYS A 297 14.39 5.55 1.49
CA LYS A 297 14.89 6.65 2.35
C LYS A 297 14.10 7.94 2.12
N GLU A 298 13.79 8.24 0.88
CA GLU A 298 13.05 9.43 0.47
C GLU A 298 11.61 9.40 0.99
N ALA A 299 10.93 8.25 0.86
CA ALA A 299 9.57 8.08 1.37
C ALA A 299 9.52 8.17 2.88
N LEU A 300 10.41 7.48 3.60
CA LEU A 300 10.49 7.53 5.06
C LEU A 300 10.79 8.93 5.58
N ASN A 301 11.71 9.66 4.93
CA ASN A 301 11.98 11.04 5.27
C ASN A 301 10.75 11.94 5.06
N ASN A 302 10.05 11.80 3.93
CA ASN A 302 8.83 12.56 3.64
C ASN A 302 7.70 12.22 4.62
N ILE A 303 7.53 10.96 4.98
CA ILE A 303 6.55 10.52 5.99
C ILE A 303 6.83 11.21 7.33
N ALA A 304 8.07 11.17 7.78
CA ALA A 304 8.46 11.80 9.04
C ALA A 304 8.26 13.33 8.99
N ALA A 305 8.72 13.97 7.93
CA ALA A 305 8.59 15.43 7.73
C ALA A 305 7.13 15.89 7.79
N VAL A 306 6.24 15.25 7.01
CA VAL A 306 4.81 15.60 6.95
C VAL A 306 4.11 15.30 8.28
N THR A 307 4.44 14.18 8.92
CA THR A 307 3.83 13.81 10.22
C THR A 307 4.23 14.79 11.32
N VAL A 308 5.50 15.16 11.40
CA VAL A 308 5.99 16.14 12.38
C VAL A 308 5.41 17.53 12.09
N ASP A 309 5.36 17.97 10.83
CA ASP A 309 4.76 19.26 10.44
C ASP A 309 3.28 19.34 10.84
N ASN A 310 2.51 18.27 10.64
CA ASN A 310 1.11 18.17 11.08
C ASN A 310 0.97 18.36 12.60
N LEU A 311 1.84 17.73 13.39
CA LEU A 311 1.85 17.87 14.85
C LEU A 311 2.20 19.29 15.30
N LEU A 312 3.19 19.91 14.66
CA LEU A 312 3.59 21.29 14.96
C LEU A 312 2.49 22.29 14.59
N LYS A 313 1.85 22.14 13.44
CA LYS A 313 0.69 22.94 13.01
C LYS A 313 -0.48 22.75 13.97
N PHE A 314 -0.78 21.51 14.37
CA PHE A 314 -1.78 21.23 15.39
C PHE A 314 -1.48 21.98 16.70
N GLY A 315 -0.25 21.91 17.19
CA GLY A 315 0.19 22.59 18.42
C GLY A 315 0.07 24.12 18.36
N ARG A 316 0.16 24.71 17.16
CA ARG A 316 -0.01 26.16 16.91
C ARG A 316 -1.45 26.55 16.57
N GLY A 317 -2.39 25.58 16.47
CA GLY A 317 -3.75 25.83 16.04
C GLY A 317 -3.90 26.18 14.55
N GLU A 318 -2.88 25.87 13.73
CA GLU A 318 -2.87 26.14 12.29
C GLU A 318 -3.68 25.09 11.51
N PRO A 319 -4.33 25.47 10.40
CA PRO A 319 -5.03 24.52 9.54
C PRO A 319 -4.07 23.66 8.72
N SER A 320 -4.47 22.41 8.45
CA SER A 320 -3.76 21.49 7.55
C SER A 320 -4.75 20.75 6.63
N PRO A 321 -5.45 21.48 5.73
CA PRO A 321 -6.59 20.95 4.98
C PRO A 321 -6.21 19.78 4.08
N ASP A 322 -4.97 19.72 3.57
CA ASP A 322 -4.52 18.67 2.65
C ASP A 322 -4.20 17.34 3.36
N THR A 323 -3.95 17.40 4.67
CA THR A 323 -3.53 16.25 5.46
C THR A 323 -4.54 15.86 6.53
N GLU A 324 -5.44 16.77 6.92
CA GLU A 324 -6.46 16.52 7.92
C GLU A 324 -7.59 15.65 7.36
N VAL A 325 -7.89 14.56 8.06
CA VAL A 325 -9.02 13.70 7.74
C VAL A 325 -10.27 14.28 8.41
N CYS A 326 -11.07 15.01 7.63
CA CYS A 326 -12.35 15.52 8.11
C CYS A 326 -13.36 14.38 8.18
N ALA A 327 -13.97 14.16 9.34
CA ALA A 327 -15.17 13.35 9.40
C ALA A 327 -16.28 14.00 8.54
N PRO A 328 -17.05 13.26 7.74
CA PRO A 328 -18.11 13.82 6.89
C PRO A 328 -19.03 14.74 7.70
N LYS A 329 -19.31 15.95 7.21
CA LYS A 329 -20.26 16.87 7.85
C LYS A 329 -21.67 16.26 7.80
N GLU A 330 -22.46 16.42 8.86
CA GLU A 330 -23.83 15.91 9.00
C GLU A 330 -24.87 16.46 8.00
N GLN A 331 -24.48 17.03 6.88
CA GLN A 331 -25.41 17.72 5.96
C GLN A 331 -26.05 16.84 4.88
N ASP A 332 -25.72 15.55 4.78
CA ASP A 332 -26.31 14.69 3.71
C ASP A 332 -27.44 13.74 4.18
N GLN A 333 -27.90 13.83 5.42
CA GLN A 333 -29.02 12.99 5.90
C GLN A 333 -30.39 13.67 5.88
N ARG A 334 -30.54 14.86 5.23
CA ARG A 334 -31.86 15.50 5.06
C ARG A 334 -32.29 15.65 3.60
N ARG A 335 -31.95 14.72 2.75
CA ARG A 335 -32.53 14.54 1.42
C ARG A 335 -32.62 13.06 1.07
N SER A 336 -33.60 12.40 1.61
CA SER A 336 -34.23 11.21 1.06
C SER A 336 -35.72 11.27 1.46
#